data_6b477860fdddf5065eb8252121443291
#
_entry.id   6b477860fdddf5065eb8252121443291
#
_cell.length_a   1.000
_cell.length_b   1.000
_cell.length_c   1.000
_cell.angle_alpha   90.00
_cell.angle_beta   90.00
_cell.angle_gamma   90.00
#
_symmetry.space_group_name_H-M   'P 1'
#
loop_
_entity.id
_entity.type
_entity.pdbx_description
1 polymer ?
#
loop_
_entity_poly.entity_id
_entity_poly.type
_entity_poly.pdbx_seq_one_letter_code
_entity_poly.pdbx_strand_id
1 'polypeptide(L)'
;MPRQSRLKQVNSIVKKYVPKTEDIKNVGAEIAKISKLEDMTLNVLLFVDNHASNEASTVVRNLFMTSVPNVRLQICYFDNNDVNVDRSADMAVIIGCDTSSVVDLLFKIREMAVPCYIVFDGSTSSSVSSFLAEREIAGDYCILNPEEKESVAIMKKKLGTWIANVCVGKKFAFAAAFPFVARPLAMEIVHLTAIENTAVGIVPFLSKADFPIMLLNQLCMLGQIATVYGKKIDLNLLKEAAGVLVAAIFGKKVFKITNKIIPLPAFVISGVVALGTTEVIGRALVSYFEAGGDIDGVVELLKKTLEGSKVASAAVKPIASKIAATVRA
;
A
#
# COMPACT_ATOMS: atom_id res chain seq x y z
N MET A 1 -11.55 -19.43 39.11
CA MET A 1 -11.77 -20.41 38.03
C MET A 1 -10.44 -21.02 37.64
N PRO A 2 -10.31 -22.34 37.57
CA PRO A 2 -9.08 -23.04 37.22
C PRO A 2 -8.60 -22.70 35.80
N ARG A 3 -7.30 -22.63 35.58
CA ARG A 3 -6.61 -22.31 34.33
C ARG A 3 -7.09 -23.18 33.15
N GLN A 4 -7.44 -24.42 33.40
CA GLN A 4 -7.97 -25.37 32.41
C GLN A 4 -9.37 -25.02 31.87
N SER A 5 -10.26 -24.43 32.68
CA SER A 5 -11.61 -24.03 32.24
C SER A 5 -11.54 -22.80 31.31
N ARG A 6 -10.57 -21.92 31.51
CA ARG A 6 -10.32 -20.77 30.64
C ARG A 6 -9.75 -21.18 29.28
N LEU A 7 -8.86 -22.16 29.23
CA LEU A 7 -8.33 -22.72 27.98
C LEU A 7 -9.42 -23.42 27.16
N LYS A 8 -10.32 -24.19 27.82
CA LYS A 8 -11.47 -24.81 27.13
C LYS A 8 -12.45 -23.76 26.56
N GLN A 9 -12.70 -22.67 27.29
CA GLN A 9 -13.54 -21.58 26.79
C GLN A 9 -12.88 -20.83 25.61
N VAL A 10 -11.60 -20.55 25.66
CA VAL A 10 -10.86 -19.92 24.56
C VAL A 10 -10.86 -20.85 23.35
N ASN A 11 -10.60 -22.13 23.51
CA ASN A 11 -10.64 -23.10 22.41
C ASN A 11 -12.03 -23.26 21.78
N SER A 12 -13.12 -23.17 22.57
CA SER A 12 -14.49 -23.22 22.05
C SER A 12 -14.84 -21.96 21.26
N ILE A 13 -14.37 -20.79 21.70
CA ILE A 13 -14.54 -19.52 21.02
C ILE A 13 -13.72 -19.53 19.72
N VAL A 14 -12.44 -19.92 19.77
CA VAL A 14 -11.59 -20.02 18.58
C VAL A 14 -12.23 -20.91 17.53
N LYS A 15 -12.70 -22.11 17.90
CA LYS A 15 -13.39 -23.02 16.97
C LYS A 15 -14.64 -22.43 16.32
N LYS A 16 -15.35 -21.53 17.00
CA LYS A 16 -16.61 -20.94 16.52
C LYS A 16 -16.40 -19.78 15.54
N TYR A 17 -15.24 -19.09 15.63
CA TYR A 17 -14.96 -17.88 14.88
C TYR A 17 -13.80 -18.02 13.88
N VAL A 18 -13.11 -19.17 13.86
CA VAL A 18 -12.18 -19.49 12.76
C VAL A 18 -13.00 -19.65 11.49
N PRO A 19 -12.64 -18.97 10.39
CA PRO A 19 -13.30 -19.15 9.11
C PRO A 19 -13.31 -20.62 8.71
N LYS A 20 -14.30 -21.01 7.95
CA LYS A 20 -14.34 -22.37 7.41
C LYS A 20 -13.11 -22.59 6.53
N THR A 21 -12.64 -23.83 6.48
CA THR A 21 -11.49 -24.19 5.62
C THR A 21 -11.72 -23.79 4.17
N GLU A 22 -12.96 -23.81 3.72
CA GLU A 22 -13.35 -23.38 2.35
C GLU A 22 -13.12 -21.89 2.14
N ASP A 23 -13.48 -21.05 3.11
CA ASP A 23 -13.27 -19.60 3.02
C ASP A 23 -11.78 -19.26 2.96
N ILE A 24 -10.93 -19.96 3.74
CA ILE A 24 -9.46 -19.79 3.70
C ILE A 24 -8.88 -20.28 2.36
N LYS A 25 -9.42 -21.36 1.80
CA LYS A 25 -9.02 -21.81 0.45
C LYS A 25 -9.38 -20.78 -0.62
N ASN A 26 -10.55 -20.12 -0.52
CA ASN A 26 -10.96 -19.06 -1.43
C ASN A 26 -9.99 -17.87 -1.35
N VAL A 27 -9.57 -17.45 -0.14
CA VAL A 27 -8.52 -16.45 0.04
C VAL A 27 -7.20 -16.89 -0.62
N GLY A 28 -6.78 -18.14 -0.40
CA GLY A 28 -5.59 -18.70 -1.04
C GLY A 28 -5.67 -18.69 -2.57
N ALA A 29 -6.83 -19.01 -3.13
CA ALA A 29 -7.07 -18.96 -4.57
C ALA A 29 -7.01 -17.51 -5.12
N GLU A 30 -7.52 -16.55 -4.36
CA GLU A 30 -7.46 -15.13 -4.72
C GLU A 30 -6.02 -14.62 -4.71
N ILE A 31 -5.25 -14.94 -3.66
CA ILE A 31 -3.82 -14.61 -3.58
C ILE A 31 -3.05 -15.23 -4.75
N ALA A 32 -3.35 -16.47 -5.12
CA ALA A 32 -2.71 -17.13 -6.26
C ALA A 32 -3.04 -16.47 -7.61
N LYS A 33 -4.23 -15.87 -7.77
CA LYS A 33 -4.54 -15.05 -8.95
C LYS A 33 -3.73 -13.77 -8.96
N ILE A 34 -3.65 -13.08 -7.82
CA ILE A 34 -2.88 -11.84 -7.68
C ILE A 34 -1.39 -12.09 -7.94
N SER A 35 -0.83 -13.19 -7.45
CA SER A 35 0.57 -13.56 -7.70
C SER A 35 0.90 -13.71 -9.19
N LYS A 36 -0.07 -14.12 -10.02
CA LYS A 36 0.12 -14.18 -11.49
C LYS A 36 0.21 -12.81 -12.14
N LEU A 37 -0.29 -11.77 -11.49
CA LEU A 37 -0.22 -10.40 -12.02
C LEU A 37 1.21 -9.82 -11.95
N GLU A 38 2.11 -10.42 -11.14
CA GLU A 38 3.52 -10.05 -11.10
C GLU A 38 4.23 -10.29 -12.45
N ASP A 39 3.79 -11.29 -13.22
CA ASP A 39 4.38 -11.69 -14.48
C ASP A 39 3.83 -10.91 -15.70
N MET A 40 2.97 -9.91 -15.49
CA MET A 40 2.40 -9.13 -16.58
C MET A 40 3.48 -8.29 -17.27
N THR A 41 3.40 -8.20 -18.60
CA THR A 41 4.30 -7.37 -19.39
C THR A 41 4.06 -5.89 -19.12
N LEU A 42 5.14 -5.16 -18.87
CA LEU A 42 5.15 -3.71 -18.67
C LEU A 42 5.79 -3.00 -19.86
N ASN A 43 5.19 -1.89 -20.29
CA ASN A 43 5.73 -0.98 -21.28
C ASN A 43 5.85 0.42 -20.66
N VAL A 44 7.08 0.86 -20.38
CA VAL A 44 7.38 2.11 -19.68
C VAL A 44 8.16 3.04 -20.58
N LEU A 45 7.72 4.30 -20.67
CA LEU A 45 8.38 5.36 -21.42
C LEU A 45 9.06 6.34 -20.45
N LEU A 46 10.34 6.61 -20.67
CA LEU A 46 11.06 7.69 -20.00
C LEU A 46 11.45 8.73 -21.05
N PHE A 47 10.94 9.93 -20.91
CA PHE A 47 11.31 11.08 -21.71
C PHE A 47 12.27 11.97 -20.93
N VAL A 48 13.43 12.24 -21.49
CA VAL A 48 14.49 13.03 -20.86
C VAL A 48 14.68 14.31 -21.65
N ASP A 49 14.36 15.44 -21.04
CA ASP A 49 14.67 16.76 -21.56
C ASP A 49 16.20 16.93 -21.62
N ASN A 50 16.74 17.33 -22.77
CA ASN A 50 18.18 17.58 -22.92
C ASN A 50 18.70 18.75 -22.07
N HIS A 51 17.79 19.57 -21.53
CA HIS A 51 18.13 20.64 -20.59
C HIS A 51 18.18 20.17 -19.12
N ALA A 52 17.67 18.97 -18.82
CA ALA A 52 17.77 18.41 -17.48
C ALA A 52 19.21 17.99 -17.15
N SER A 53 19.59 18.08 -15.88
CA SER A 53 20.93 17.65 -15.43
C SER A 53 21.14 16.15 -15.63
N ASN A 54 22.38 15.76 -15.86
CA ASN A 54 22.75 14.35 -15.94
C ASN A 54 22.47 13.61 -14.63
N GLU A 55 22.61 14.30 -13.51
CA GLU A 55 22.38 13.79 -12.16
C GLU A 55 20.91 13.43 -11.97
N ALA A 56 19.98 14.34 -12.26
CA ALA A 56 18.55 14.09 -12.16
C ALA A 56 18.11 12.96 -13.10
N SER A 57 18.56 13.00 -14.36
CA SER A 57 18.28 11.97 -15.35
C SER A 57 18.80 10.59 -14.90
N THR A 58 20.01 10.54 -14.34
CA THR A 58 20.61 9.29 -13.87
C THR A 58 19.87 8.72 -12.66
N VAL A 59 19.50 9.56 -11.69
CA VAL A 59 18.73 9.13 -10.51
C VAL A 59 17.43 8.49 -10.94
N VAL A 60 16.66 9.13 -11.83
CA VAL A 60 15.35 8.57 -12.25
C VAL A 60 15.52 7.33 -13.11
N ARG A 61 16.42 7.34 -14.10
CA ARG A 61 16.67 6.15 -14.95
C ARG A 61 17.05 4.93 -14.12
N ASN A 62 17.91 5.11 -13.12
CA ASN A 62 18.35 4.00 -12.26
C ASN A 62 17.20 3.36 -11.47
N LEU A 63 16.12 4.10 -11.18
CA LEU A 63 14.92 3.53 -10.54
C LEU A 63 14.18 2.54 -11.44
N PHE A 64 14.23 2.74 -12.75
CA PHE A 64 13.57 1.91 -13.75
C PHE A 64 14.49 0.85 -14.36
N MET A 65 15.75 0.78 -13.95
CA MET A 65 16.61 -0.34 -14.33
C MET A 65 16.19 -1.61 -13.60
N THR A 66 15.88 -2.63 -14.36
CA THR A 66 15.41 -3.92 -13.82
C THR A 66 15.96 -5.08 -14.65
N SER A 67 16.15 -6.23 -14.01
CA SER A 67 16.49 -7.49 -14.67
C SER A 67 15.26 -8.35 -15.01
N VAL A 68 14.06 -7.86 -14.68
CA VAL A 68 12.80 -8.58 -14.96
C VAL A 68 12.57 -8.61 -16.48
N PRO A 69 12.42 -9.81 -17.08
CA PRO A 69 12.39 -9.94 -18.55
C PRO A 69 11.12 -9.37 -19.19
N ASN A 70 10.03 -9.24 -18.43
CA ASN A 70 8.74 -8.79 -18.95
C ASN A 70 8.60 -7.25 -18.99
N VAL A 71 9.69 -6.51 -18.83
CA VAL A 71 9.68 -5.05 -18.86
C VAL A 71 10.31 -4.52 -20.14
N ARG A 72 9.54 -3.76 -20.89
CA ARG A 72 10.03 -2.95 -22.01
C ARG A 72 10.19 -1.51 -21.52
N LEU A 73 11.43 -1.09 -21.35
CA LEU A 73 11.80 0.28 -21.01
C LEU A 73 12.30 1.00 -22.26
N GLN A 74 11.67 2.10 -22.63
CA GLN A 74 12.11 2.97 -23.71
C GLN A 74 12.54 4.31 -23.12
N ILE A 75 13.74 4.77 -23.46
CA ILE A 75 14.29 6.06 -23.04
C ILE A 75 14.43 6.93 -24.29
N CYS A 76 13.74 8.06 -24.30
CA CYS A 76 13.74 9.01 -25.40
C CYS A 76 14.24 10.37 -24.90
N TYR A 77 15.28 10.88 -25.52
CA TYR A 77 15.75 12.25 -25.26
C TYR A 77 15.03 13.22 -26.19
N PHE A 78 14.71 14.40 -25.69
CA PHE A 78 13.97 15.40 -26.48
C PHE A 78 14.43 16.84 -26.17
N ASP A 79 14.40 17.68 -27.19
CA ASP A 79 14.54 19.14 -27.10
C ASP A 79 13.25 19.85 -27.52
N ASN A 80 12.58 19.30 -28.53
CA ASN A 80 11.35 19.79 -29.12
C ASN A 80 10.32 18.67 -29.21
N ASN A 81 9.08 19.02 -29.60
CA ASN A 81 7.91 18.13 -29.56
C ASN A 81 7.88 16.98 -30.57
N ASP A 82 8.95 16.74 -31.31
CA ASP A 82 8.98 15.70 -32.34
C ASP A 82 9.30 14.30 -31.77
N VAL A 83 8.59 13.94 -30.70
CA VAL A 83 8.76 12.65 -30.02
C VAL A 83 7.61 11.74 -30.37
N ASN A 84 7.93 10.51 -30.76
CA ASN A 84 6.91 9.49 -30.94
C ASN A 84 6.51 8.86 -29.60
N VAL A 85 5.24 8.89 -29.27
CA VAL A 85 4.68 8.31 -28.04
C VAL A 85 3.97 7.00 -28.40
N ASP A 86 4.43 5.90 -27.81
CA ASP A 86 3.77 4.60 -27.95
C ASP A 86 2.48 4.58 -27.13
N ARG A 87 1.33 4.51 -27.80
CA ARG A 87 0.00 4.44 -27.17
C ARG A 87 -0.23 3.17 -26.36
N SER A 88 0.58 2.15 -26.57
CA SER A 88 0.51 0.89 -25.80
C SER A 88 1.29 0.96 -24.48
N ALA A 89 1.90 2.10 -24.16
CA ALA A 89 2.62 2.27 -22.92
C ALA A 89 1.66 2.24 -21.71
N ASP A 90 2.10 1.58 -20.65
CA ASP A 90 1.37 1.54 -19.39
C ASP A 90 1.52 2.82 -18.59
N MET A 91 2.64 3.50 -18.78
CA MET A 91 2.92 4.80 -18.19
C MET A 91 4.08 5.51 -18.90
N ALA A 92 4.14 6.82 -18.72
CA ALA A 92 5.26 7.64 -19.10
C ALA A 92 5.78 8.46 -17.92
N VAL A 93 7.08 8.73 -17.88
CA VAL A 93 7.70 9.70 -16.97
C VAL A 93 8.46 10.72 -17.81
N ILE A 94 8.21 12.00 -17.58
CA ILE A 94 8.99 13.09 -18.15
C ILE A 94 9.99 13.57 -17.09
N ILE A 95 11.25 13.61 -17.43
CA ILE A 95 12.32 14.18 -16.61
C ILE A 95 12.73 15.47 -17.31
N GLY A 96 12.49 16.63 -16.70
CA GLY A 96 12.71 17.88 -17.41
C GLY A 96 12.74 19.11 -16.53
N CYS A 97 12.92 20.25 -17.20
CA CYS A 97 12.94 21.57 -16.60
C CYS A 97 11.57 22.25 -16.74
N ASP A 98 11.46 23.49 -16.25
CA ASP A 98 10.28 24.35 -16.36
C ASP A 98 10.19 24.99 -17.78
N THR A 99 10.10 24.16 -18.81
CA THR A 99 10.09 24.56 -20.22
C THR A 99 8.73 24.30 -20.87
N SER A 100 8.42 25.06 -21.94
CA SER A 100 7.22 24.81 -22.75
C SER A 100 7.24 23.43 -23.40
N SER A 101 8.42 22.93 -23.79
CA SER A 101 8.58 21.61 -24.41
C SER A 101 8.11 20.48 -23.50
N VAL A 102 8.36 20.56 -22.18
CA VAL A 102 7.86 19.59 -21.19
C VAL A 102 6.32 19.60 -21.13
N VAL A 103 5.72 20.80 -21.16
CA VAL A 103 4.26 20.96 -21.13
C VAL A 103 3.62 20.43 -22.39
N ASP A 104 4.15 20.78 -23.54
CA ASP A 104 3.64 20.34 -24.83
C ASP A 104 3.72 18.82 -24.96
N LEU A 105 4.84 18.21 -24.51
CA LEU A 105 4.96 16.75 -24.45
C LEU A 105 3.95 16.11 -23.48
N LEU A 106 3.73 16.71 -22.32
CA LEU A 106 2.71 16.25 -21.36
C LEU A 106 1.33 16.21 -22.01
N PHE A 107 0.92 17.28 -22.69
CA PHE A 107 -0.38 17.31 -23.36
C PHE A 107 -0.46 16.26 -24.46
N LYS A 108 0.57 16.10 -25.28
CA LYS A 108 0.65 15.07 -26.31
C LYS A 108 0.50 13.65 -25.73
N ILE A 109 1.14 13.35 -24.62
CA ILE A 109 1.02 12.05 -23.93
C ILE A 109 -0.41 11.85 -23.39
N ARG A 110 -1.00 12.89 -22.78
CA ARG A 110 -2.37 12.84 -22.25
C ARG A 110 -3.42 12.64 -23.33
N GLU A 111 -3.27 13.26 -24.50
CA GLU A 111 -4.15 13.04 -25.67
C GLU A 111 -4.13 11.57 -26.13
N MET A 112 -3.05 10.85 -25.86
CA MET A 112 -2.93 9.42 -26.16
C MET A 112 -3.48 8.52 -25.04
N ALA A 113 -4.04 9.12 -23.99
CA ALA A 113 -4.53 8.43 -22.79
C ALA A 113 -3.47 7.59 -22.06
N VAL A 114 -2.19 7.93 -22.19
CA VAL A 114 -1.09 7.31 -21.45
C VAL A 114 -0.93 8.07 -20.13
N PRO A 115 -0.98 7.38 -18.97
CA PRO A 115 -0.69 8.01 -17.69
C PRO A 115 0.73 8.59 -17.67
N CYS A 116 0.88 9.85 -17.22
CA CYS A 116 2.15 10.55 -17.26
C CYS A 116 2.46 11.25 -15.94
N TYR A 117 3.67 11.04 -15.45
CA TYR A 117 4.22 11.72 -14.27
C TYR A 117 5.42 12.59 -14.66
N ILE A 118 5.56 13.76 -14.03
CA ILE A 118 6.69 14.65 -14.30
C ILE A 118 7.63 14.71 -13.08
N VAL A 119 8.92 14.55 -13.35
CA VAL A 119 9.99 14.81 -12.39
C VAL A 119 10.72 16.07 -12.87
N PHE A 120 10.46 17.19 -12.22
CA PHE A 120 11.17 18.43 -12.49
C PHE A 120 12.54 18.42 -11.84
N ASP A 121 13.57 18.77 -12.62
CA ASP A 121 14.92 18.94 -12.12
C ASP A 121 15.05 20.24 -11.32
N GLY A 122 15.13 20.12 -10.01
CA GLY A 122 15.24 21.26 -9.09
C GLY A 122 16.59 21.95 -9.12
N SER A 123 17.63 21.33 -9.70
CA SER A 123 18.95 21.94 -9.84
C SER A 123 19.02 22.97 -10.96
N THR A 124 18.15 22.81 -11.97
CA THR A 124 18.12 23.69 -13.16
C THR A 124 16.86 24.56 -13.22
N SER A 125 15.82 24.20 -12.50
CA SER A 125 14.53 24.89 -12.52
C SER A 125 14.43 25.94 -11.40
N SER A 126 14.34 27.21 -11.78
CA SER A 126 14.35 28.33 -10.83
C SER A 126 12.97 28.66 -10.23
N SER A 127 11.87 28.27 -10.87
CA SER A 127 10.50 28.66 -10.46
C SER A 127 9.39 27.68 -10.91
N VAL A 128 9.62 26.37 -10.70
CA VAL A 128 8.65 25.32 -11.07
C VAL A 128 7.23 25.60 -10.55
N SER A 129 7.11 26.11 -9.32
CA SER A 129 5.80 26.39 -8.73
C SER A 129 5.02 27.48 -9.48
N SER A 130 5.69 28.57 -9.88
CA SER A 130 5.07 29.65 -10.68
C SER A 130 4.72 29.15 -12.08
N PHE A 131 5.62 28.40 -12.69
CA PHE A 131 5.42 27.79 -14.01
C PHE A 131 4.19 26.88 -14.06
N LEU A 132 4.02 26.03 -13.04
CA LEU A 132 2.87 25.13 -12.93
C LEU A 132 1.56 25.88 -12.72
N ALA A 133 1.57 26.94 -11.91
CA ALA A 133 0.41 27.79 -11.68
C ALA A 133 -0.02 28.53 -12.93
N GLU A 134 0.92 29.11 -13.66
CA GLU A 134 0.65 29.82 -14.94
C GLU A 134 0.05 28.91 -16.04
N ARG A 135 0.43 27.64 -16.03
CA ARG A 135 -0.01 26.65 -17.03
C ARG A 135 -1.17 25.79 -16.55
N GLU A 136 -1.73 26.06 -15.36
CA GLU A 136 -2.81 25.29 -14.74
C GLU A 136 -2.52 23.78 -14.68
N ILE A 137 -1.24 23.40 -14.50
CA ILE A 137 -0.82 22.02 -14.39
C ILE A 137 -1.06 21.58 -12.95
N ALA A 138 -2.14 20.84 -12.74
CA ALA A 138 -2.41 20.17 -11.48
C ALA A 138 -1.99 18.69 -11.55
N GLY A 139 -1.48 18.15 -10.47
CA GLY A 139 -1.46 16.70 -10.24
C GLY A 139 -0.09 16.04 -10.22
N ASP A 140 0.21 15.24 -11.19
CA ASP A 140 1.17 14.15 -11.13
C ASP A 140 2.62 14.61 -11.39
N TYR A 141 3.22 15.27 -10.41
CA TYR A 141 4.61 15.73 -10.50
C TYR A 141 5.34 15.77 -9.14
N CYS A 142 6.66 15.84 -9.22
CA CYS A 142 7.52 16.22 -8.09
C CYS A 142 8.71 17.04 -8.58
N ILE A 143 9.40 17.71 -7.62
CA ILE A 143 10.66 18.39 -7.85
C ILE A 143 11.75 17.49 -7.24
N LEU A 144 12.83 17.27 -7.97
CA LEU A 144 13.96 16.46 -7.59
C LEU A 144 15.21 17.33 -7.50
N ASN A 145 15.80 17.41 -6.31
CA ASN A 145 17.17 17.87 -6.12
C ASN A 145 18.06 16.62 -6.01
N PRO A 146 18.79 16.26 -7.07
CA PRO A 146 19.47 14.95 -7.15
C PRO A 146 20.58 14.77 -6.11
N GLU A 147 21.18 15.84 -5.63
CA GLU A 147 22.22 15.82 -4.60
C GLU A 147 21.67 15.61 -3.18
N GLU A 148 20.37 15.89 -2.96
CA GLU A 148 19.72 15.80 -1.66
C GLU A 148 19.08 14.43 -1.48
N LYS A 149 19.62 13.60 -0.57
CA LYS A 149 19.08 12.27 -0.27
C LYS A 149 17.61 12.29 0.12
N GLU A 150 17.17 13.33 0.85
CA GLU A 150 15.77 13.48 1.27
C GLU A 150 14.86 13.76 0.06
N SER A 151 15.27 14.64 -0.85
CA SER A 151 14.56 14.93 -2.10
C SER A 151 14.39 13.67 -2.94
N VAL A 152 15.43 12.88 -3.09
CA VAL A 152 15.40 11.58 -3.80
C VAL A 152 14.43 10.60 -3.11
N ALA A 153 14.42 10.54 -1.78
CA ALA A 153 13.51 9.66 -1.04
C ALA A 153 12.03 10.10 -1.20
N ILE A 154 11.77 11.41 -1.16
CA ILE A 154 10.44 11.98 -1.38
C ILE A 154 9.95 11.69 -2.80
N MET A 155 10.80 11.90 -3.81
CA MET A 155 10.49 11.60 -5.21
C MET A 155 10.14 10.11 -5.39
N LYS A 156 10.97 9.18 -4.89
CA LYS A 156 10.71 7.74 -4.92
C LYS A 156 9.34 7.39 -4.32
N LYS A 157 9.04 7.96 -3.16
CA LYS A 157 7.75 7.74 -2.48
C LYS A 157 6.59 8.28 -3.29
N LYS A 158 6.68 9.53 -3.80
CA LYS A 158 5.60 10.15 -4.59
C LYS A 158 5.35 9.40 -5.89
N LEU A 159 6.40 9.11 -6.65
CA LEU A 159 6.31 8.38 -7.92
C LEU A 159 5.80 6.95 -7.69
N GLY A 160 6.31 6.25 -6.69
CA GLY A 160 5.85 4.90 -6.36
C GLY A 160 4.37 4.87 -5.92
N THR A 161 3.93 5.86 -5.14
CA THR A 161 2.50 6.01 -4.75
C THR A 161 1.64 6.30 -5.97
N TRP A 162 2.10 7.17 -6.87
CA TRP A 162 1.38 7.48 -8.10
C TRP A 162 1.23 6.23 -9.00
N ILE A 163 2.30 5.44 -9.18
CA ILE A 163 2.25 4.19 -9.95
C ILE A 163 1.23 3.22 -9.34
N ALA A 164 1.26 3.03 -8.02
CA ALA A 164 0.33 2.14 -7.33
C ALA A 164 -1.14 2.56 -7.56
N ASN A 165 -1.43 3.86 -7.54
CA ASN A 165 -2.77 4.40 -7.68
C ASN A 165 -3.27 4.46 -9.13
N VAL A 166 -2.39 4.71 -10.09
CA VAL A 166 -2.78 4.95 -11.49
C VAL A 166 -2.71 3.67 -12.32
N CYS A 167 -1.68 2.85 -12.12
CA CYS A 167 -1.49 1.60 -12.87
C CYS A 167 -2.22 0.41 -12.22
N VAL A 168 -3.47 0.58 -11.83
CA VAL A 168 -4.25 -0.37 -11.01
C VAL A 168 -4.22 -1.80 -11.55
N GLY A 169 -4.37 -1.98 -12.87
CA GLY A 169 -4.40 -3.30 -13.51
C GLY A 169 -3.07 -4.04 -13.48
N LYS A 170 -1.94 -3.34 -13.32
CA LYS A 170 -0.57 -3.88 -13.37
C LYS A 170 0.29 -3.54 -12.16
N LYS A 171 -0.31 -3.01 -11.09
CA LYS A 171 0.43 -2.52 -9.91
C LYS A 171 1.34 -3.56 -9.25
N PHE A 172 0.96 -4.85 -9.26
CA PHE A 172 1.80 -5.92 -8.74
C PHE A 172 3.00 -6.19 -9.65
N ALA A 173 2.85 -6.13 -10.98
CA ALA A 173 3.96 -6.24 -11.91
C ALA A 173 4.94 -5.06 -11.74
N PHE A 174 4.42 -3.84 -11.55
CA PHE A 174 5.26 -2.67 -11.26
C PHE A 174 6.04 -2.82 -9.95
N ALA A 175 5.43 -3.35 -8.90
CA ALA A 175 6.12 -3.59 -7.63
C ALA A 175 7.20 -4.69 -7.74
N ALA A 176 6.92 -5.75 -8.51
CA ALA A 176 7.88 -6.81 -8.78
C ALA A 176 9.07 -6.33 -9.61
N ALA A 177 8.81 -5.47 -10.60
CA ALA A 177 9.85 -4.94 -11.49
C ALA A 177 10.68 -3.81 -10.87
N PHE A 178 10.06 -2.96 -10.04
CA PHE A 178 10.65 -1.73 -9.53
C PHE A 178 10.51 -1.64 -8.00
N PRO A 179 11.56 -1.95 -7.24
CA PRO A 179 11.52 -2.05 -5.77
C PRO A 179 10.99 -0.80 -5.04
N PHE A 180 11.15 0.40 -5.62
CA PHE A 180 10.64 1.63 -5.03
C PHE A 180 9.11 1.72 -5.01
N VAL A 181 8.39 0.86 -5.79
CA VAL A 181 6.93 0.78 -5.82
C VAL A 181 6.40 -0.15 -4.72
N ALA A 182 7.21 -1.10 -4.24
CA ALA A 182 6.75 -2.13 -3.32
C ALA A 182 6.16 -1.57 -2.02
N ARG A 183 6.90 -0.69 -1.32
CA ARG A 183 6.40 -0.09 -0.07
C ARG A 183 5.15 0.78 -0.26
N PRO A 184 5.08 1.71 -1.22
CA PRO A 184 3.86 2.44 -1.53
C PRO A 184 2.65 1.55 -1.79
N LEU A 185 2.78 0.53 -2.62
CA LEU A 185 1.70 -0.42 -2.91
C LEU A 185 1.27 -1.22 -1.66
N ALA A 186 2.24 -1.73 -0.90
CA ALA A 186 1.93 -2.46 0.33
C ALA A 186 1.19 -1.58 1.35
N MET A 187 1.56 -0.30 1.48
CA MET A 187 0.86 0.65 2.34
C MET A 187 -0.53 1.00 1.84
N GLU A 188 -0.74 1.12 0.53
CA GLU A 188 -2.07 1.26 -0.06
C GLU A 188 -2.97 0.08 0.31
N ILE A 189 -2.48 -1.14 0.16
CA ILE A 189 -3.20 -2.37 0.55
C ILE A 189 -3.61 -2.33 2.03
N VAL A 190 -2.69 -1.92 2.91
CA VAL A 190 -2.97 -1.76 4.36
C VAL A 190 -4.10 -0.77 4.59
N HIS A 191 -4.01 0.42 3.98
CA HIS A 191 -5.00 1.48 4.17
C HIS A 191 -6.39 1.08 3.63
N LEU A 192 -6.47 0.50 2.44
CA LEU A 192 -7.73 0.03 1.86
C LEU A 192 -8.36 -1.05 2.73
N THR A 193 -7.59 -2.07 3.15
CA THR A 193 -8.11 -3.12 4.04
C THR A 193 -8.56 -2.56 5.39
N ALA A 194 -7.85 -1.57 5.93
CA ALA A 194 -8.24 -0.92 7.19
C ALA A 194 -9.56 -0.15 7.05
N ILE A 195 -9.78 0.53 5.93
CA ILE A 195 -11.03 1.22 5.61
C ILE A 195 -12.18 0.20 5.45
N GLU A 196 -11.97 -0.87 4.69
CA GLU A 196 -12.96 -1.94 4.51
C GLU A 196 -13.36 -2.58 5.84
N ASN A 197 -12.39 -2.94 6.67
CA ASN A 197 -12.64 -3.51 7.98
C ASN A 197 -13.34 -2.53 8.92
N THR A 198 -13.08 -1.23 8.78
CA THR A 198 -13.79 -0.18 9.53
C THR A 198 -15.24 -0.11 9.09
N ALA A 199 -15.51 -0.11 7.79
CA ALA A 199 -16.86 -0.10 7.25
C ALA A 199 -17.67 -1.31 7.73
N VAL A 200 -17.06 -2.50 7.73
CA VAL A 200 -17.65 -3.72 8.32
C VAL A 200 -17.90 -3.52 9.83
N GLY A 201 -16.98 -2.93 10.59
CA GLY A 201 -17.11 -2.75 12.05
C GLY A 201 -18.10 -1.67 12.50
N ILE A 202 -18.48 -0.72 11.64
CA ILE A 202 -19.38 0.40 11.98
C ILE A 202 -20.87 0.05 11.82
N VAL A 203 -21.23 -0.97 11.04
CA VAL A 203 -22.64 -1.30 10.82
C VAL A 203 -23.31 -1.74 12.14
N PRO A 204 -24.40 -1.06 12.60
CA PRO A 204 -24.96 -1.25 13.95
C PRO A 204 -25.55 -2.64 14.23
N PHE A 205 -25.80 -3.42 13.19
CA PHE A 205 -26.40 -4.76 13.26
C PHE A 205 -25.39 -5.87 12.99
N LEU A 206 -24.08 -5.56 13.04
CA LEU A 206 -23.04 -6.55 12.85
C LEU A 206 -23.18 -7.63 13.91
N SER A 207 -23.70 -8.74 13.46
CA SER A 207 -23.83 -9.96 14.22
C SER A 207 -22.45 -10.62 14.35
N LYS A 208 -22.38 -11.66 15.18
CA LYS A 208 -21.20 -12.54 15.26
C LYS A 208 -20.76 -13.12 13.91
N ALA A 209 -21.52 -12.89 12.82
CA ALA A 209 -21.25 -13.33 11.45
C ALA A 209 -20.23 -12.44 10.71
N ASP A 210 -20.00 -11.20 11.13
CA ASP A 210 -19.20 -10.23 10.38
C ASP A 210 -17.71 -10.28 10.73
N PHE A 211 -17.41 -10.85 11.90
CA PHE A 211 -16.04 -11.10 12.31
C PHE A 211 -15.23 -11.98 11.33
N PRO A 212 -15.79 -13.08 10.77
CA PRO A 212 -15.13 -13.83 9.73
C PRO A 212 -14.71 -12.99 8.51
N ILE A 213 -15.53 -12.01 8.10
CA ILE A 213 -15.24 -11.13 6.95
C ILE A 213 -13.98 -10.30 7.23
N MET A 214 -13.92 -9.62 8.37
CA MET A 214 -12.75 -8.83 8.77
C MET A 214 -11.47 -9.69 8.85
N LEU A 215 -11.61 -10.91 9.31
CA LEU A 215 -10.48 -11.83 9.39
C LEU A 215 -10.03 -12.28 8.01
N LEU A 216 -10.96 -12.59 7.10
CA LEU A 216 -10.65 -12.95 5.71
C LEU A 216 -9.97 -11.78 4.99
N ASN A 217 -10.43 -10.54 5.19
CA ASN A 217 -9.77 -9.33 4.66
C ASN A 217 -8.33 -9.20 5.18
N GLN A 218 -8.08 -9.49 6.46
CA GLN A 218 -6.71 -9.47 7.02
C GLN A 218 -5.82 -10.57 6.44
N LEU A 219 -6.35 -11.76 6.19
CA LEU A 219 -5.62 -12.85 5.52
C LEU A 219 -5.33 -12.49 4.06
N CYS A 220 -6.27 -11.87 3.37
CA CYS A 220 -6.09 -11.38 2.01
C CYS A 220 -5.00 -10.28 1.97
N MET A 221 -5.06 -9.32 2.89
CA MET A 221 -4.03 -8.28 3.06
C MET A 221 -2.64 -8.90 3.29
N LEU A 222 -2.53 -9.87 4.18
CA LEU A 222 -1.28 -10.58 4.42
C LEU A 222 -0.73 -11.19 3.12
N GLY A 223 -1.60 -11.88 2.37
CA GLY A 223 -1.23 -12.51 1.09
C GLY A 223 -0.79 -11.49 0.05
N GLN A 224 -1.52 -10.41 -0.09
CA GLN A 224 -1.19 -9.33 -1.04
C GLN A 224 0.14 -8.66 -0.68
N ILE A 225 0.37 -8.32 0.59
CA ILE A 225 1.64 -7.73 1.03
C ILE A 225 2.80 -8.71 0.77
N ALA A 226 2.63 -9.99 1.09
CA ALA A 226 3.66 -11.00 0.81
C ALA A 226 3.98 -11.07 -0.69
N THR A 227 2.95 -11.08 -1.54
CA THR A 227 3.10 -11.04 -3.01
C THR A 227 3.89 -9.79 -3.44
N VAL A 228 3.57 -8.59 -2.94
CA VAL A 228 4.33 -7.35 -3.26
C VAL A 228 5.83 -7.49 -2.99
N TYR A 229 6.22 -8.31 -1.99
CA TYR A 229 7.62 -8.57 -1.66
C TYR A 229 8.14 -9.91 -2.23
N GLY A 230 7.46 -10.48 -3.25
CA GLY A 230 7.87 -11.70 -3.94
C GLY A 230 7.81 -12.96 -3.07
N LYS A 231 7.01 -12.94 -1.98
CA LYS A 231 6.86 -14.06 -1.06
C LYS A 231 5.61 -14.88 -1.39
N LYS A 232 5.73 -16.20 -1.43
CA LYS A 232 4.60 -17.11 -1.68
C LYS A 232 4.03 -17.65 -0.37
N ILE A 233 2.72 -17.48 -0.19
CA ILE A 233 1.98 -17.97 0.98
C ILE A 233 1.28 -19.28 0.63
N ASP A 234 1.38 -20.25 1.52
CA ASP A 234 0.64 -21.49 1.41
C ASP A 234 -0.62 -21.51 2.30
N LEU A 235 -1.44 -22.53 2.10
CA LEU A 235 -2.70 -22.69 2.84
C LEU A 235 -2.48 -22.95 4.34
N ASN A 236 -1.36 -23.58 4.72
CA ASN A 236 -1.08 -23.90 6.11
C ASN A 236 -0.75 -22.63 6.89
N LEU A 237 0.08 -21.75 6.32
CA LEU A 237 0.37 -20.46 6.90
C LEU A 237 -0.90 -19.61 7.08
N LEU A 238 -1.79 -19.60 6.08
CA LEU A 238 -3.06 -18.87 6.18
C LEU A 238 -3.92 -19.39 7.32
N LYS A 239 -3.98 -20.71 7.55
CA LYS A 239 -4.70 -21.32 8.69
C LYS A 239 -4.07 -20.94 10.02
N GLU A 240 -2.74 -20.97 10.12
CA GLU A 240 -2.01 -20.60 11.33
C GLU A 240 -2.18 -19.12 11.65
N ALA A 241 -2.04 -18.25 10.66
CA ALA A 241 -2.29 -16.83 10.79
C ALA A 241 -3.73 -16.54 11.23
N ALA A 242 -4.73 -17.22 10.64
CA ALA A 242 -6.12 -17.12 11.06
C ALA A 242 -6.30 -17.47 12.54
N GLY A 243 -5.68 -18.55 13.01
CA GLY A 243 -5.72 -18.95 14.42
C GLY A 243 -5.15 -17.88 15.37
N VAL A 244 -4.03 -17.28 15.01
CA VAL A 244 -3.38 -16.20 15.78
C VAL A 244 -4.23 -14.94 15.81
N LEU A 245 -4.77 -14.52 14.65
CA LEU A 245 -5.62 -13.33 14.53
C LEU A 245 -6.91 -13.49 15.37
N VAL A 246 -7.57 -14.65 15.30
CA VAL A 246 -8.75 -14.97 16.13
C VAL A 246 -8.42 -14.90 17.60
N ALA A 247 -7.34 -15.56 18.05
CA ALA A 247 -6.92 -15.57 19.44
C ALA A 247 -6.63 -14.16 19.99
N ALA A 248 -6.05 -13.30 19.16
CA ALA A 248 -5.72 -11.93 19.53
C ALA A 248 -6.95 -11.02 19.64
N ILE A 249 -7.87 -11.10 18.69
CA ILE A 249 -9.05 -10.24 18.66
C ILE A 249 -10.04 -10.63 19.80
N PHE A 250 -10.16 -11.91 20.10
CA PHE A 250 -10.98 -12.39 21.23
C PHE A 250 -10.25 -12.41 22.56
N GLY A 251 -8.95 -12.13 22.60
CA GLY A 251 -8.20 -11.99 23.83
C GLY A 251 -8.79 -10.85 24.67
N LYS A 252 -9.32 -11.18 25.85
CA LYS A 252 -10.14 -10.31 26.74
C LYS A 252 -9.54 -8.94 27.10
N LYS A 253 -8.28 -8.66 26.77
CA LYS A 253 -7.61 -7.39 27.12
C LYS A 253 -7.99 -6.23 26.20
N VAL A 254 -8.27 -6.47 24.91
CA VAL A 254 -8.56 -5.40 23.94
C VAL A 254 -9.94 -4.78 24.22
N PHE A 255 -10.96 -5.59 24.47
CA PHE A 255 -12.32 -5.11 24.78
C PHE A 255 -12.45 -4.35 26.11
N LYS A 256 -11.67 -4.72 27.15
CA LYS A 256 -11.73 -4.04 28.46
C LYS A 256 -11.10 -2.67 28.48
N ILE A 257 -10.12 -2.42 27.60
CA ILE A 257 -9.39 -1.14 27.56
C ILE A 257 -10.21 -0.07 26.84
N THR A 258 -10.93 -0.44 25.79
CA THR A 258 -11.72 0.53 24.98
C THR A 258 -12.97 1.01 25.70
N ASN A 259 -13.69 0.14 26.40
CA ASN A 259 -14.92 0.54 27.11
C ASN A 259 -14.72 1.48 28.32
N LYS A 260 -13.48 1.58 28.87
CA LYS A 260 -13.19 2.45 30.03
C LYS A 260 -12.74 3.87 29.66
N ILE A 261 -12.36 4.10 28.41
CA ILE A 261 -11.63 5.33 28.04
C ILE A 261 -12.48 6.33 27.24
N ILE A 262 -13.53 5.88 26.53
CA ILE A 262 -14.31 6.75 25.65
C ILE A 262 -15.81 6.40 25.73
N PRO A 263 -16.70 7.32 26.06
CA PRO A 263 -18.16 7.11 26.04
C PRO A 263 -18.70 7.21 24.62
N LEU A 264 -18.31 6.29 23.76
CA LEU A 264 -18.81 6.15 22.37
C LEU A 264 -19.72 4.94 22.24
N PRO A 265 -20.68 4.96 21.29
CA PRO A 265 -21.49 3.79 20.97
C PRO A 265 -20.60 2.57 20.62
N ALA A 266 -21.01 1.38 21.01
CA ALA A 266 -20.20 0.15 20.86
C ALA A 266 -19.76 -0.13 19.40
N PHE A 267 -20.60 0.21 18.42
CA PHE A 267 -20.26 0.04 17.00
C PHE A 267 -19.13 0.98 16.51
N VAL A 268 -19.09 2.22 17.02
CA VAL A 268 -18.00 3.16 16.71
C VAL A 268 -16.68 2.65 17.29
N ILE A 269 -16.71 2.11 18.50
CA ILE A 269 -15.54 1.50 19.15
C ILE A 269 -15.05 0.30 18.33
N SER A 270 -15.96 -0.55 17.85
CA SER A 270 -15.61 -1.71 17.02
C SER A 270 -14.93 -1.32 15.72
N GLY A 271 -15.44 -0.31 15.01
CA GLY A 271 -14.81 0.21 13.78
C GLY A 271 -13.43 0.80 14.02
N VAL A 272 -13.26 1.59 15.08
CA VAL A 272 -11.95 2.19 15.43
C VAL A 272 -10.94 1.11 15.83
N VAL A 273 -11.35 0.07 16.55
CA VAL A 273 -10.48 -1.06 16.91
C VAL A 273 -10.09 -1.85 15.67
N ALA A 274 -11.03 -2.08 14.75
CA ALA A 274 -10.77 -2.78 13.51
C ALA A 274 -9.75 -2.03 12.65
N LEU A 275 -9.93 -0.72 12.47
CA LEU A 275 -9.00 0.13 11.76
C LEU A 275 -7.60 0.11 12.40
N GLY A 276 -7.51 0.35 13.69
CA GLY A 276 -6.23 0.41 14.40
C GLY A 276 -5.49 -0.93 14.39
N THR A 277 -6.21 -2.04 14.55
CA THR A 277 -5.61 -3.38 14.52
C THR A 277 -5.10 -3.73 13.12
N THR A 278 -5.87 -3.46 12.07
CA THR A 278 -5.49 -3.72 10.68
C THR A 278 -4.25 -2.90 10.29
N GLU A 279 -4.24 -1.61 10.64
CA GLU A 279 -3.08 -0.74 10.40
C GLU A 279 -1.81 -1.23 11.10
N VAL A 280 -1.91 -1.62 12.37
CA VAL A 280 -0.75 -2.11 13.14
C VAL A 280 -0.21 -3.41 12.56
N ILE A 281 -1.07 -4.36 12.23
CA ILE A 281 -0.68 -5.63 11.62
C ILE A 281 -0.05 -5.37 10.24
N GLY A 282 -0.73 -4.61 9.40
CA GLY A 282 -0.27 -4.31 8.04
C GLY A 282 1.09 -3.63 8.03
N ARG A 283 1.28 -2.58 8.84
CA ARG A 283 2.57 -1.89 8.96
C ARG A 283 3.68 -2.78 9.50
N ALA A 284 3.38 -3.67 10.44
CA ALA A 284 4.36 -4.64 10.94
C ALA A 284 4.79 -5.62 9.84
N LEU A 285 3.84 -6.11 9.03
CA LEU A 285 4.13 -6.97 7.88
C LEU A 285 4.97 -6.26 6.82
N VAL A 286 4.61 -5.02 6.45
CA VAL A 286 5.38 -4.21 5.50
C VAL A 286 6.82 -4.03 5.97
N SER A 287 7.02 -3.60 7.23
CA SER A 287 8.35 -3.39 7.78
C SER A 287 9.15 -4.69 7.90
N TYR A 288 8.49 -5.80 8.21
CA TYR A 288 9.11 -7.11 8.31
C TYR A 288 9.64 -7.61 6.96
N PHE A 289 8.82 -7.58 5.93
CA PHE A 289 9.24 -8.01 4.59
C PHE A 289 10.25 -7.06 3.95
N GLU A 290 10.12 -5.75 4.17
CA GLU A 290 11.08 -4.75 3.72
C GLU A 290 12.47 -4.97 4.34
N ALA A 291 12.52 -5.44 5.58
CA ALA A 291 13.77 -5.83 6.26
C ALA A 291 14.32 -7.20 5.82
N GLY A 292 13.71 -7.83 4.81
CA GLY A 292 14.14 -9.14 4.31
C GLY A 292 13.55 -10.33 5.06
N GLY A 293 12.52 -10.11 5.89
CA GLY A 293 11.84 -11.17 6.63
C GLY A 293 11.28 -12.26 5.72
N ASP A 294 11.25 -13.49 6.23
CA ASP A 294 10.77 -14.65 5.48
C ASP A 294 9.37 -15.09 5.93
N ILE A 295 8.73 -15.91 5.09
CA ILE A 295 7.35 -16.34 5.30
C ILE A 295 7.18 -17.13 6.62
N ASP A 296 8.18 -17.88 7.00
CA ASP A 296 8.19 -18.72 8.23
C ASP A 296 8.11 -17.89 9.53
N GLY A 297 8.61 -16.65 9.51
CA GLY A 297 8.56 -15.75 10.66
C GLY A 297 7.25 -14.98 10.83
N VAL A 298 6.35 -15.04 9.86
CA VAL A 298 5.11 -14.23 9.86
C VAL A 298 4.20 -14.55 11.04
N VAL A 299 4.01 -15.81 11.36
CA VAL A 299 3.15 -16.24 12.50
C VAL A 299 3.67 -15.71 13.82
N GLU A 300 4.99 -15.74 14.03
CA GLU A 300 5.62 -15.20 15.22
C GLU A 300 5.55 -13.67 15.26
N LEU A 301 5.73 -13.01 14.13
CA LEU A 301 5.52 -11.57 13.99
C LEU A 301 4.10 -11.16 14.41
N LEU A 302 3.09 -11.87 13.91
CA LEU A 302 1.69 -11.62 14.27
C LEU A 302 1.45 -11.78 15.76
N LYS A 303 1.97 -12.85 16.39
CA LYS A 303 1.88 -13.05 17.85
C LYS A 303 2.50 -11.88 18.60
N LYS A 304 3.74 -11.50 18.30
CA LYS A 304 4.45 -10.40 18.97
C LYS A 304 3.74 -9.07 18.79
N THR A 305 3.28 -8.77 17.57
CA THR A 305 2.55 -7.54 17.23
C THR A 305 1.27 -7.43 18.06
N LEU A 306 0.54 -8.52 18.20
CA LEU A 306 -0.73 -8.55 18.89
C LEU A 306 -0.61 -8.66 20.42
N GLU A 307 0.43 -9.30 20.94
CA GLU A 307 0.76 -9.36 22.38
C GLU A 307 1.34 -8.03 22.88
N GLY A 308 2.17 -7.38 22.09
CA GLY A 308 2.77 -6.07 22.38
C GLY A 308 1.79 -4.90 22.37
N SER A 309 0.49 -5.14 22.17
CA SER A 309 -0.58 -4.19 21.85
C SER A 309 -0.96 -3.15 22.92
N LYS A 310 -0.05 -2.70 23.77
CA LYS A 310 -0.01 -1.32 24.24
C LYS A 310 -0.03 -0.32 23.04
N VAL A 311 0.43 -0.77 21.87
CA VAL A 311 0.45 -0.06 20.60
C VAL A 311 -0.94 0.10 20.01
N ALA A 312 -1.82 -0.90 20.08
CA ALA A 312 -3.21 -0.76 19.62
C ALA A 312 -3.96 0.33 20.40
N SER A 313 -3.74 0.46 21.71
CA SER A 313 -4.34 1.52 22.52
C SER A 313 -3.77 2.92 22.21
N ALA A 314 -2.52 3.02 21.81
CA ALA A 314 -1.87 4.28 21.42
C ALA A 314 -2.27 4.75 20.02
N ALA A 315 -2.46 3.84 19.07
CA ALA A 315 -2.95 4.15 17.73
C ALA A 315 -4.45 4.49 17.71
N VAL A 316 -5.25 3.85 18.57
CA VAL A 316 -6.70 4.07 18.66
C VAL A 316 -7.05 5.44 19.29
N LYS A 317 -6.28 5.93 20.26
CA LYS A 317 -6.55 7.21 20.95
C LYS A 317 -6.66 8.42 20.01
N PRO A 318 -5.70 8.71 19.12
CA PRO A 318 -5.80 9.88 18.22
C PRO A 318 -6.92 9.75 17.19
N ILE A 319 -7.22 8.54 16.73
CA ILE A 319 -8.29 8.29 15.75
C ILE A 319 -9.64 8.44 16.42
N ALA A 320 -9.84 7.87 17.59
CA ALA A 320 -11.06 7.98 18.36
C ALA A 320 -11.36 9.44 18.76
N SER A 321 -10.34 10.24 19.11
CA SER A 321 -10.52 11.66 19.41
C SER A 321 -10.93 12.47 18.19
N LYS A 322 -10.39 12.18 17.00
CA LYS A 322 -10.82 12.83 15.74
C LYS A 322 -12.27 12.48 15.38
N ILE A 323 -12.64 11.20 15.46
CA ILE A 323 -14.02 10.76 15.20
C ILE A 323 -14.99 11.38 16.22
N ALA A 324 -14.65 11.41 17.51
CA ALA A 324 -15.47 12.04 18.54
C ALA A 324 -15.65 13.54 18.32
N ALA A 325 -14.65 14.26 17.80
CA ALA A 325 -14.76 15.65 17.42
C ALA A 325 -15.70 15.87 16.22
N THR A 326 -15.64 14.99 15.23
CA THR A 326 -16.47 15.05 14.00
C THR A 326 -17.96 14.70 14.29
N VAL A 327 -18.22 13.80 15.25
CA VAL A 327 -19.61 13.42 15.63
C VAL A 327 -20.29 14.46 16.53
N ARG A 328 -19.53 15.34 17.17
CA ARG A 328 -20.05 16.45 18.03
C ARG A 328 -20.24 17.77 17.28
N ALA A 329 -19.72 17.90 16.07
CA ALA A 329 -19.93 19.01 15.14
C ALA A 329 -21.10 18.72 14.20
#